data_aa9b7a3fd524ba2ae083cf10d7bf42cc
#
_entry.id   aa9b7a3fd524ba2ae083cf10d7bf42cc
#
_cell.length_a   1.000
_cell.length_b   1.000
_cell.length_c   1.000
_cell.angle_alpha   90.00
_cell.angle_beta   90.00
_cell.angle_gamma   90.00
#
_symmetry.space_group_name_H-M   'P 1'
#
loop_
_entity.id
_entity.type
_entity.pdbx_description
1 polymer ?
#
loop_
_entity_poly.entity_id
_entity_poly.type
_entity_poly.pdbx_seq_one_letter_code
_entity_poly.pdbx_strand_id
1 'polypeptide(L)'
;LQIAEYSKSRIIIPENGSVSLNYPLSASRRSSCSTRTTHPVVINQLNKLFSSFGLSTIIENPYELMTKGEMVSDCKDQQYLLSILADSNSCGKRSRHQFFYDNTRASHCGHCMPCMYRRAALVGYTDLTSYGNELNSLFEKKNLQLTDDFYAMLNFLKTDLTNEDIKRELRIAKVNGLPNFEKYVDLVIRTRSELKALIASMGSSKLKRYIDLL
;
A
#
# COMPACT_ATOMS: atom_id res chain seq x y z
N LEU A 1 5.25 24.39 -4.37
CA LEU A 1 4.86 24.78 -5.73
C LEU A 1 5.62 26.04 -6.17
N GLN A 2 5.52 27.14 -5.43
CA GLN A 2 6.18 28.42 -5.76
C GLN A 2 7.70 28.29 -5.94
N ILE A 3 8.37 27.54 -5.06
CA ILE A 3 9.82 27.29 -5.18
C ILE A 3 10.15 26.47 -6.44
N ALA A 4 9.33 25.46 -6.71
CA ALA A 4 9.52 24.60 -7.89
C ALA A 4 9.33 25.39 -9.20
N GLU A 5 8.34 26.29 -9.26
CA GLU A 5 8.12 27.15 -10.43
C GLU A 5 9.27 28.13 -10.64
N TYR A 6 9.74 28.78 -9.56
CA TYR A 6 10.88 29.70 -9.62
C TYR A 6 12.15 28.99 -10.10
N SER A 7 12.44 27.81 -9.58
CA SER A 7 13.62 27.02 -9.97
C SER A 7 13.42 26.20 -11.24
N LYS A 8 12.22 26.17 -11.82
CA LYS A 8 11.80 25.28 -12.92
C LYS A 8 12.07 23.80 -12.63
N SER A 9 11.93 23.43 -11.34
CA SER A 9 12.18 22.09 -10.85
C SER A 9 10.91 21.24 -10.87
N ARG A 10 11.06 19.92 -10.99
CA ARG A 10 9.97 18.95 -10.81
C ARG A 10 9.74 18.69 -9.34
N ILE A 11 8.48 18.43 -8.97
CA ILE A 11 8.10 17.97 -7.64
C ILE A 11 8.02 16.43 -7.69
N ILE A 12 8.91 15.76 -6.99
CA ILE A 12 8.94 14.29 -6.93
C ILE A 12 8.23 13.81 -5.67
N ILE A 13 7.23 12.95 -5.84
CA ILE A 13 6.50 12.30 -4.73
C ILE A 13 6.78 10.79 -4.81
N PRO A 14 7.79 10.25 -4.12
CA PRO A 14 8.23 8.87 -4.25
C PRO A 14 7.37 7.92 -3.40
N GLU A 15 6.16 7.62 -3.85
CA GLU A 15 5.28 6.66 -3.17
C GLU A 15 5.02 5.44 -4.04
N ASN A 16 5.09 4.22 -3.46
CA ASN A 16 4.79 3.00 -4.19
C ASN A 16 3.35 2.97 -4.71
N GLY A 17 3.17 2.34 -5.85
CA GLY A 17 1.88 2.27 -6.56
C GLY A 17 0.78 1.59 -5.76
N SER A 18 1.09 0.58 -4.93
CA SER A 18 0.10 -0.10 -4.11
C SER A 18 -0.58 0.84 -3.10
N VAL A 19 0.18 1.78 -2.51
CA VAL A 19 -0.35 2.79 -1.59
C VAL A 19 -0.99 3.94 -2.36
N SER A 20 -0.31 4.48 -3.39
CA SER A 20 -0.79 5.63 -4.15
C SER A 20 -2.09 5.33 -4.91
N LEU A 21 -2.22 4.16 -5.52
CA LEU A 21 -3.45 3.72 -6.20
C LEU A 21 -4.60 3.51 -5.22
N ASN A 22 -4.31 3.15 -3.98
CA ASN A 22 -5.29 2.93 -2.90
C ASN A 22 -6.49 2.08 -3.36
N TYR A 23 -6.20 0.94 -3.99
CA TYR A 23 -7.23 0.04 -4.51
C TYR A 23 -8.20 -0.38 -3.40
N PRO A 24 -9.54 -0.28 -3.59
CA PRO A 24 -10.50 -0.58 -2.56
C PRO A 24 -10.56 -2.09 -2.26
N LEU A 25 -10.17 -2.49 -1.06
CA LEU A 25 -10.20 -3.88 -0.61
C LEU A 25 -11.60 -4.36 -0.20
N SER A 26 -12.55 -3.46 -0.05
CA SER A 26 -13.95 -3.75 0.28
C SER A 26 -14.89 -2.69 -0.32
N ALA A 27 -16.17 -3.04 -0.47
CA ALA A 27 -17.18 -2.14 -1.02
C ALA A 27 -17.32 -0.84 -0.19
N SER A 28 -17.20 -0.92 1.15
CA SER A 28 -17.25 0.24 2.04
C SER A 28 -16.09 1.22 1.83
N ARG A 29 -14.96 0.77 1.28
CA ARG A 29 -13.80 1.62 1.01
C ARG A 29 -13.86 2.36 -0.32
N ARG A 30 -14.78 2.03 -1.22
CA ARG A 30 -14.97 2.72 -2.50
C ARG A 30 -15.32 4.20 -2.31
N SER A 31 -16.18 4.50 -1.34
CA SER A 31 -16.70 5.83 -1.06
C SER A 31 -16.13 6.47 0.20
N SER A 32 -15.19 5.81 0.88
CA SER A 32 -14.59 6.38 2.07
C SER A 32 -13.73 7.59 1.72
N CYS A 33 -13.77 8.62 2.56
CA CYS A 33 -12.90 9.79 2.50
C CYS A 33 -11.44 9.43 2.84
N SER A 34 -10.89 8.39 2.23
CA SER A 34 -9.46 8.13 2.35
C SER A 34 -8.70 9.21 1.56
N THR A 35 -7.68 9.77 2.17
CA THR A 35 -6.80 10.74 1.50
C THR A 35 -6.18 10.08 0.27
N ARG A 36 -6.43 10.68 -0.89
CA ARG A 36 -5.90 10.24 -2.18
C ARG A 36 -4.85 11.21 -2.73
N THR A 37 -4.04 11.79 -1.85
CA THR A 37 -3.11 12.87 -2.20
C THR A 37 -2.12 12.47 -3.29
N THR A 38 -1.69 11.22 -3.32
CA THR A 38 -0.71 10.68 -4.27
C THR A 38 -1.36 9.80 -5.35
N HIS A 39 -2.71 9.73 -5.37
CA HIS A 39 -3.43 8.92 -6.35
C HIS A 39 -3.13 9.43 -7.78
N PRO A 40 -2.82 8.52 -8.74
CA PRO A 40 -2.39 8.92 -10.09
C PRO A 40 -3.36 9.88 -10.80
N VAL A 41 -4.68 9.68 -10.61
CA VAL A 41 -5.70 10.59 -11.17
C VAL A 41 -5.59 11.99 -10.56
N VAL A 42 -5.32 12.11 -9.25
CA VAL A 42 -5.15 13.41 -8.57
C VAL A 42 -3.92 14.13 -9.09
N ILE A 43 -2.78 13.44 -9.17
CA ILE A 43 -1.54 13.98 -9.72
C ILE A 43 -1.76 14.46 -11.16
N ASN A 44 -2.40 13.65 -12.01
CA ASN A 44 -2.71 14.04 -13.39
C ASN A 44 -3.62 15.27 -13.47
N GLN A 45 -4.64 15.38 -12.60
CA GLN A 45 -5.52 16.56 -12.58
C GLN A 45 -4.79 17.81 -12.08
N LEU A 46 -3.93 17.69 -11.08
CA LEU A 46 -3.09 18.80 -10.61
C LEU A 46 -2.14 19.28 -11.70
N ASN A 47 -1.48 18.39 -12.44
CA ASN A 47 -0.62 18.76 -13.55
C ASN A 47 -1.38 19.48 -14.67
N LYS A 48 -2.60 19.03 -15.00
CA LYS A 48 -3.48 19.73 -15.95
C LYS A 48 -3.86 21.12 -15.45
N LEU A 49 -4.19 21.24 -14.16
CA LEU A 49 -4.51 22.53 -13.54
C LEU A 49 -3.31 23.48 -13.59
N PHE A 50 -2.12 23.02 -13.24
CA PHE A 50 -0.89 23.83 -13.32
C PHE A 50 -0.64 24.33 -14.75
N SER A 51 -0.75 23.43 -15.73
CA SER A 51 -0.62 23.79 -17.13
C SER A 51 -1.66 24.84 -17.56
N SER A 52 -2.91 24.76 -17.09
CA SER A 52 -3.94 25.74 -17.43
C SER A 52 -3.69 27.13 -16.85
N PHE A 53 -2.90 27.22 -15.78
CA PHE A 53 -2.43 28.50 -15.22
C PHE A 53 -1.08 28.96 -15.80
N GLY A 54 -0.57 28.31 -16.84
CA GLY A 54 0.71 28.62 -17.44
C GLY A 54 1.93 28.27 -16.57
N LEU A 55 1.76 27.44 -15.54
CA LEU A 55 2.85 26.97 -14.70
C LEU A 55 3.59 25.83 -15.40
N SER A 56 4.92 25.87 -15.36
CA SER A 56 5.78 24.81 -15.92
C SER A 56 6.09 23.69 -14.92
N THR A 57 5.68 23.84 -13.67
CA THR A 57 5.88 22.84 -12.61
C THR A 57 5.10 21.56 -12.89
N ILE A 58 5.77 20.42 -12.74
CA ILE A 58 5.18 19.07 -12.89
C ILE A 58 5.38 18.28 -11.60
N ILE A 59 4.33 17.60 -11.19
CA ILE A 59 4.38 16.60 -10.10
C ILE A 59 4.54 15.22 -10.73
N GLU A 60 5.51 14.45 -10.25
CA GLU A 60 5.78 13.09 -10.72
C GLU A 60 5.88 12.11 -9.56
N ASN A 61 5.35 10.90 -9.75
CA ASN A 61 5.63 9.76 -8.90
C ASN A 61 6.38 8.69 -9.72
N PRO A 62 7.70 8.55 -9.57
CA PRO A 62 8.49 7.60 -10.34
C PRO A 62 8.16 6.13 -9.99
N TYR A 63 7.50 5.88 -8.86
CA TYR A 63 7.16 4.55 -8.36
C TYR A 63 5.65 4.22 -8.45
N GLU A 64 4.88 5.01 -9.19
CA GLU A 64 3.41 4.85 -9.24
C GLU A 64 2.93 3.50 -9.78
N LEU A 65 3.77 2.81 -10.56
CA LEU A 65 3.49 1.48 -11.12
C LEU A 65 4.29 0.35 -10.46
N MET A 66 5.01 0.63 -9.38
CA MET A 66 5.78 -0.36 -8.62
C MET A 66 5.05 -0.73 -7.33
N THR A 67 5.08 -2.00 -6.97
CA THR A 67 4.67 -2.44 -5.64
C THR A 67 5.72 -2.02 -4.59
N LYS A 68 5.39 -2.16 -3.31
CA LYS A 68 6.36 -1.87 -2.26
C LYS A 68 7.52 -2.88 -2.25
N GLY A 69 7.24 -4.15 -2.58
CA GLY A 69 8.28 -5.19 -2.69
C GLY A 69 9.23 -4.91 -3.85
N GLU A 70 8.71 -4.48 -5.00
CA GLU A 70 9.53 -4.09 -6.14
C GLU A 70 10.44 -2.90 -5.83
N MET A 71 9.93 -1.88 -5.10
CA MET A 71 10.80 -0.78 -4.64
C MET A 71 11.91 -1.24 -3.71
N VAL A 72 11.62 -2.22 -2.83
CA VAL A 72 12.64 -2.80 -1.94
C VAL A 72 13.66 -3.57 -2.76
N SER A 73 13.23 -4.43 -3.67
CA SER A 73 14.13 -5.27 -4.48
C SER A 73 14.97 -4.47 -5.48
N ASP A 74 14.45 -3.34 -5.99
CA ASP A 74 15.13 -2.46 -6.94
C ASP A 74 16.05 -1.42 -6.27
N CYS A 75 16.09 -1.40 -4.93
CA CYS A 75 16.97 -0.49 -4.20
C CYS A 75 18.44 -0.79 -4.49
N LYS A 76 19.18 0.21 -4.96
CA LYS A 76 20.59 0.06 -5.37
C LYS A 76 21.52 -0.31 -4.22
N ASP A 77 21.22 0.16 -3.01
CA ASP A 77 21.99 -0.15 -1.80
C ASP A 77 21.12 -0.93 -0.81
N GLN A 78 21.07 -2.25 -1.01
CA GLN A 78 20.30 -3.16 -0.17
C GLN A 78 20.82 -3.19 1.27
N GLN A 79 22.12 -3.11 1.46
CA GLN A 79 22.72 -3.16 2.79
C GLN A 79 22.34 -1.92 3.61
N TYR A 80 22.45 -0.75 3.00
CA TYR A 80 22.03 0.50 3.64
C TYR A 80 20.53 0.52 3.91
N LEU A 81 19.69 0.12 2.93
CA LEU A 81 18.24 0.01 3.11
C LEU A 81 17.89 -0.83 4.34
N LEU A 82 18.45 -2.04 4.45
CA LEU A 82 18.19 -2.95 5.56
C LEU A 82 18.63 -2.37 6.90
N SER A 83 19.73 -1.63 6.94
CA SER A 83 20.26 -1.01 8.17
C SER A 83 19.35 0.08 8.75
N ILE A 84 18.58 0.79 7.90
CA ILE A 84 17.70 1.91 8.31
C ILE A 84 16.22 1.52 8.39
N LEU A 85 15.87 0.28 8.01
CA LEU A 85 14.45 -0.14 7.96
C LEU A 85 13.74 0.04 9.31
N ALA A 86 14.38 -0.33 10.41
CA ALA A 86 13.78 -0.23 11.75
C ALA A 86 13.44 1.21 12.14
N ASP A 87 14.19 2.19 11.64
CA ASP A 87 14.01 3.62 11.92
C ASP A 87 12.98 4.28 10.99
N SER A 88 12.67 3.62 9.85
CA SER A 88 11.68 4.13 8.89
C SER A 88 10.24 3.91 9.38
N ASN A 89 9.34 4.84 9.06
CA ASN A 89 7.94 4.74 9.46
C ASN A 89 7.01 4.65 8.24
N SER A 90 6.22 3.58 8.17
CA SER A 90 5.13 3.42 7.20
C SER A 90 3.75 3.22 7.86
N CYS A 91 3.68 3.24 9.20
CA CYS A 91 2.45 2.96 9.92
C CYS A 91 1.46 4.12 9.90
N GLY A 92 0.27 3.93 9.36
CA GLY A 92 -0.83 4.91 9.38
C GLY A 92 -1.54 5.04 10.73
N LYS A 93 -1.22 4.19 11.72
CA LYS A 93 -1.88 4.16 13.04
C LYS A 93 -0.86 4.20 14.20
N ARG A 94 0.33 4.76 13.98
CA ARG A 94 1.44 4.77 14.94
C ARG A 94 1.06 5.37 16.31
N SER A 95 0.24 6.41 16.33
CA SER A 95 -0.17 7.09 17.57
C SER A 95 -1.25 6.36 18.36
N ARG A 96 -1.78 5.25 17.85
CA ARG A 96 -2.88 4.50 18.47
C ARG A 96 -2.38 3.30 19.26
N HIS A 97 -1.44 3.49 20.18
CA HIS A 97 -0.83 2.43 21.00
C HIS A 97 -1.83 1.61 21.83
N GLN A 98 -3.00 2.17 22.13
CA GLN A 98 -4.10 1.45 22.82
C GLN A 98 -4.59 0.20 22.08
N PHE A 99 -4.25 0.07 20.80
CA PHE A 99 -4.59 -1.09 19.96
C PHE A 99 -3.38 -1.99 19.68
N PHE A 100 -2.28 -1.82 20.40
CA PHE A 100 -1.08 -2.66 20.31
C PHE A 100 -1.13 -3.68 21.44
N TYR A 101 -1.45 -4.94 21.13
CA TYR A 101 -1.73 -5.96 22.15
C TYR A 101 -0.56 -6.91 22.38
N ASP A 102 0.21 -7.22 21.35
CA ASP A 102 1.33 -8.17 21.47
C ASP A 102 2.61 -7.45 21.89
N ASN A 103 2.78 -6.18 21.46
CA ASN A 103 3.88 -5.32 21.88
C ASN A 103 3.42 -3.86 21.96
N THR A 104 3.14 -3.37 23.16
CA THR A 104 2.63 -2.02 23.40
C THR A 104 3.66 -0.91 23.12
N ARG A 105 4.96 -1.25 23.03
CA ARG A 105 6.05 -0.31 22.75
C ARG A 105 6.51 -0.33 21.29
N ALA A 106 5.84 -1.08 20.45
CA ALA A 106 6.20 -1.21 19.05
C ALA A 106 6.14 0.13 18.29
N SER A 107 6.94 0.24 17.23
CA SER A 107 6.95 1.40 16.35
C SER A 107 5.81 1.38 15.32
N HIS A 108 5.27 0.20 15.00
CA HIS A 108 4.24 -0.01 13.99
C HIS A 108 3.06 -0.80 14.56
N CYS A 109 1.83 -0.48 14.15
CA CYS A 109 0.64 -1.18 14.65
C CYS A 109 0.56 -2.66 14.20
N GLY A 110 1.16 -3.01 13.07
CA GLY A 110 1.17 -4.37 12.53
C GLY A 110 -0.11 -4.82 11.81
N HIS A 111 -1.19 -3.98 11.74
CA HIS A 111 -2.49 -4.37 11.19
C HIS A 111 -3.06 -3.40 10.13
N CYS A 112 -2.57 -2.18 10.00
CA CYS A 112 -3.03 -1.27 8.95
C CYS A 112 -2.45 -1.65 7.58
N MET A 113 -3.09 -1.26 6.49
CA MET A 113 -2.63 -1.63 5.14
C MET A 113 -1.18 -1.23 4.86
N PRO A 114 -0.68 -0.04 5.23
CA PRO A 114 0.74 0.27 5.07
C PRO A 114 1.69 -0.69 5.81
N CYS A 115 1.28 -1.20 7.00
CA CYS A 115 2.04 -2.25 7.69
C CYS A 115 1.97 -3.60 6.95
N MET A 116 0.82 -3.95 6.36
CA MET A 116 0.69 -5.17 5.56
C MET A 116 1.59 -5.11 4.32
N TYR A 117 1.57 -4.00 3.58
CA TYR A 117 2.47 -3.80 2.44
C TYR A 117 3.95 -3.82 2.84
N ARG A 118 4.30 -3.26 4.03
CA ARG A 118 5.66 -3.33 4.54
C ARG A 118 6.09 -4.78 4.81
N ARG A 119 5.29 -5.52 5.57
CA ARG A 119 5.55 -6.94 5.86
C ARG A 119 5.65 -7.78 4.59
N ALA A 120 4.76 -7.55 3.62
CA ALA A 120 4.78 -8.25 2.34
C ALA A 120 6.07 -7.95 1.54
N ALA A 121 6.48 -6.69 1.49
CA ALA A 121 7.69 -6.25 0.81
C ALA A 121 8.98 -6.79 1.42
N LEU A 122 8.94 -7.19 2.68
CA LEU A 122 10.09 -7.70 3.43
C LEU A 122 10.08 -9.23 3.59
N VAL A 123 9.18 -9.95 2.91
CA VAL A 123 9.23 -11.42 2.85
C VAL A 123 10.55 -11.84 2.20
N GLY A 124 11.32 -12.66 2.91
CA GLY A 124 12.67 -13.09 2.48
C GLY A 124 13.82 -12.18 2.94
N TYR A 125 13.50 -11.04 3.58
CA TYR A 125 14.49 -10.17 4.21
C TYR A 125 14.40 -10.26 5.74
N THR A 126 15.45 -9.83 6.44
CA THR A 126 15.42 -9.69 7.90
C THR A 126 14.67 -8.40 8.26
N ASP A 127 13.42 -8.53 8.69
CA ASP A 127 12.62 -7.39 9.15
C ASP A 127 12.80 -7.17 10.65
N LEU A 128 13.60 -6.17 11.02
CA LEU A 128 13.81 -5.74 12.40
C LEU A 128 12.72 -4.77 12.91
N THR A 129 11.69 -4.53 12.14
CA THR A 129 10.57 -3.65 12.53
C THR A 129 9.80 -4.24 13.71
N SER A 130 9.60 -3.44 14.73
CA SER A 130 8.77 -3.81 15.88
C SER A 130 7.29 -3.59 15.58
N TYR A 131 6.50 -4.66 15.63
CA TYR A 131 5.05 -4.60 15.39
C TYR A 131 4.25 -4.79 16.67
N GLY A 132 3.19 -3.97 16.83
CA GLY A 132 2.27 -4.01 17.98
C GLY A 132 1.31 -5.18 17.95
N ASN A 133 1.11 -5.80 16.78
CA ASN A 133 0.24 -6.97 16.64
C ASN A 133 0.84 -7.95 15.63
N GLU A 134 0.83 -9.23 15.98
CA GLU A 134 1.26 -10.30 15.11
C GLU A 134 0.10 -10.82 14.24
N LEU A 135 0.39 -11.29 13.01
CA LEU A 135 -0.62 -11.71 12.04
C LEU A 135 -1.55 -12.81 12.59
N ASN A 136 -0.98 -13.79 13.26
CA ASN A 136 -1.74 -14.92 13.79
C ASN A 136 -2.59 -14.50 15.00
N SER A 137 -2.08 -13.63 15.87
CA SER A 137 -2.84 -13.03 16.96
C SER A 137 -4.01 -12.20 16.47
N LEU A 138 -3.82 -11.41 15.39
CA LEU A 138 -4.89 -10.64 14.76
C LEU A 138 -6.02 -11.52 14.24
N PHE A 139 -5.69 -12.67 13.65
CA PHE A 139 -6.66 -13.61 13.11
C PHE A 139 -7.49 -14.27 14.20
N GLU A 140 -6.95 -14.47 15.40
CA GLU A 140 -7.64 -15.04 16.56
C GLU A 140 -8.48 -14.01 17.32
N LYS A 141 -8.07 -12.74 17.27
CA LYS A 141 -8.77 -11.63 17.95
C LYS A 141 -9.94 -11.13 17.10
N LYS A 142 -11.17 -11.39 17.54
CA LYS A 142 -12.39 -10.93 16.84
C LYS A 142 -12.78 -9.47 17.15
N ASN A 143 -11.84 -8.61 17.47
CA ASN A 143 -12.14 -7.18 17.70
C ASN A 143 -12.22 -6.44 16.36
N LEU A 144 -13.43 -6.17 15.87
CA LEU A 144 -13.70 -5.56 14.57
C LEU A 144 -12.98 -4.22 14.36
N GLN A 145 -12.95 -3.34 15.37
CA GLN A 145 -12.29 -2.02 15.22
C GLN A 145 -10.78 -2.12 14.98
N LEU A 146 -10.15 -3.16 15.51
CA LEU A 146 -8.73 -3.40 15.32
C LEU A 146 -8.44 -4.08 14.00
N THR A 147 -9.28 -5.05 13.62
CA THR A 147 -8.98 -6.01 12.56
C THR A 147 -9.59 -5.66 11.20
N ASP A 148 -10.34 -4.55 11.07
CA ASP A 148 -11.02 -4.15 9.83
C ASP A 148 -10.10 -4.16 8.59
N ASP A 149 -8.95 -3.51 8.67
CA ASP A 149 -7.99 -3.47 7.57
C ASP A 149 -7.44 -4.87 7.25
N PHE A 150 -7.16 -5.64 8.30
CA PHE A 150 -6.61 -6.99 8.18
C PHE A 150 -7.62 -7.95 7.54
N TYR A 151 -8.88 -7.97 8.02
CA TYR A 151 -9.92 -8.81 7.42
C TYR A 151 -10.34 -8.34 6.03
N ALA A 152 -10.33 -7.04 5.76
CA ALA A 152 -10.53 -6.53 4.39
C ALA A 152 -9.46 -7.06 3.45
N MET A 153 -8.19 -7.08 3.88
CA MET A 153 -7.10 -7.70 3.12
C MET A 153 -7.33 -9.20 2.93
N LEU A 154 -7.66 -9.95 3.99
CA LEU A 154 -7.90 -11.40 3.87
C LEU A 154 -9.05 -11.72 2.90
N ASN A 155 -10.14 -10.97 2.97
CA ASN A 155 -11.26 -11.12 2.05
C ASN A 155 -10.85 -10.80 0.60
N PHE A 156 -10.06 -9.74 0.39
CA PHE A 156 -9.48 -9.42 -0.91
C PHE A 156 -8.59 -10.55 -1.46
N LEU A 157 -7.84 -11.22 -0.58
CA LEU A 157 -6.99 -12.36 -0.98
C LEU A 157 -7.80 -13.63 -1.27
N LYS A 158 -8.89 -13.85 -0.53
CA LYS A 158 -9.77 -15.00 -0.69
C LYS A 158 -10.65 -14.91 -1.94
N THR A 159 -11.14 -13.70 -2.25
CA THR A 159 -12.05 -13.49 -3.38
C THR A 159 -11.40 -13.93 -4.69
N ASP A 160 -12.13 -14.69 -5.50
CA ASP A 160 -11.72 -14.99 -6.87
C ASP A 160 -11.95 -13.74 -7.74
N LEU A 161 -10.88 -12.94 -7.89
CA LEU A 161 -10.90 -11.69 -8.64
C LEU A 161 -10.44 -11.92 -10.06
N THR A 162 -11.32 -11.66 -11.00
CA THR A 162 -10.98 -11.60 -12.42
C THR A 162 -10.34 -10.27 -12.80
N ASN A 163 -9.63 -10.23 -13.93
CA ASN A 163 -9.10 -8.97 -14.46
C ASN A 163 -10.21 -7.95 -14.72
N GLU A 164 -11.41 -8.39 -15.14
CA GLU A 164 -12.54 -7.50 -15.36
C GLU A 164 -13.11 -6.91 -14.07
N ASP A 165 -13.06 -7.65 -12.96
CA ASP A 165 -13.42 -7.09 -11.64
C ASP A 165 -12.46 -5.98 -11.23
N ILE A 166 -11.16 -6.20 -11.41
CA ILE A 166 -10.13 -5.18 -11.14
C ILE A 166 -10.34 -3.97 -12.04
N LYS A 167 -10.53 -4.18 -13.35
CA LYS A 167 -10.79 -3.09 -14.31
C LYS A 167 -12.03 -2.29 -13.94
N ARG A 168 -13.10 -2.97 -13.50
CA ARG A 168 -14.35 -2.29 -13.06
C ARG A 168 -14.06 -1.33 -11.88
N GLU A 169 -13.35 -1.77 -10.86
CA GLU A 169 -12.99 -0.91 -9.73
C GLU A 169 -12.09 0.27 -10.14
N LEU A 170 -11.12 0.03 -11.00
CA LEU A 170 -10.23 1.07 -11.51
C LEU A 170 -10.97 2.08 -12.41
N ARG A 171 -12.00 1.66 -13.16
CA ARG A 171 -12.88 2.57 -13.92
C ARG A 171 -13.70 3.46 -12.98
N ILE A 172 -14.23 2.91 -11.88
CA ILE A 172 -14.94 3.70 -10.85
C ILE A 172 -14.01 4.77 -10.27
N ALA A 173 -12.75 4.45 -10.05
CA ALA A 173 -11.72 5.39 -9.60
C ALA A 173 -11.18 6.32 -10.71
N LYS A 174 -11.73 6.26 -11.93
CA LYS A 174 -11.35 7.03 -13.14
C LYS A 174 -9.90 6.81 -13.60
N VAL A 175 -9.29 5.71 -13.20
CA VAL A 175 -7.92 5.35 -13.60
C VAL A 175 -7.82 5.03 -15.10
N ASN A 176 -8.93 4.59 -15.72
CA ASN A 176 -9.02 4.35 -17.17
C ASN A 176 -8.83 5.61 -18.04
N GLY A 177 -8.87 6.79 -17.45
CA GLY A 177 -8.54 8.06 -18.12
C GLY A 177 -7.03 8.38 -18.13
N LEU A 178 -6.20 7.52 -17.53
CA LEU A 178 -4.76 7.67 -17.50
C LEU A 178 -4.09 6.82 -18.59
N PRO A 179 -2.89 7.19 -19.06
CA PRO A 179 -2.09 6.32 -19.89
C PRO A 179 -1.71 5.03 -19.11
N ASN A 180 -1.49 3.95 -19.87
CA ASN A 180 -1.05 2.65 -19.32
C ASN A 180 -2.05 1.99 -18.33
N PHE A 181 -3.35 2.10 -18.57
CA PHE A 181 -4.41 1.53 -17.73
C PHE A 181 -4.16 0.06 -17.34
N GLU A 182 -3.72 -0.79 -18.30
CA GLU A 182 -3.42 -2.21 -18.02
C GLU A 182 -2.28 -2.39 -17.02
N LYS A 183 -1.30 -1.48 -16.96
CA LYS A 183 -0.23 -1.55 -15.95
C LYS A 183 -0.73 -1.32 -14.52
N TYR A 184 -1.83 -0.58 -14.34
CA TYR A 184 -2.48 -0.47 -13.02
C TYR A 184 -3.25 -1.73 -12.66
N VAL A 185 -3.82 -2.43 -13.65
CA VAL A 185 -4.41 -3.77 -13.43
C VAL A 185 -3.33 -4.74 -12.95
N ASP A 186 -2.21 -4.80 -13.67
CA ASP A 186 -1.05 -5.63 -13.29
C ASP A 186 -0.48 -5.27 -11.91
N LEU A 187 -0.45 -3.98 -11.56
CA LEU A 187 -0.02 -3.52 -10.24
C LEU A 187 -0.90 -4.11 -9.12
N VAL A 188 -2.22 -4.14 -9.32
CA VAL A 188 -3.15 -4.75 -8.34
C VAL A 188 -2.89 -6.25 -8.20
N ILE A 189 -2.67 -6.95 -9.31
CA ILE A 189 -2.37 -8.38 -9.33
C ILE A 189 -1.06 -8.67 -8.58
N ARG A 190 0.00 -7.93 -8.87
CA ARG A 190 1.32 -8.07 -8.21
C ARG A 190 1.24 -7.73 -6.72
N THR A 191 0.53 -6.66 -6.35
CA THR A 191 0.28 -6.31 -4.94
C THR A 191 -0.44 -7.45 -4.21
N ARG A 192 -1.46 -8.05 -4.84
CA ARG A 192 -2.17 -9.20 -4.29
C ARG A 192 -1.27 -10.41 -4.12
N SER A 193 -0.38 -10.66 -5.08
CA SER A 193 0.60 -11.74 -5.02
C SER A 193 1.58 -11.57 -3.85
N GLU A 194 2.11 -10.36 -3.63
CA GLU A 194 2.98 -10.05 -2.48
C GLU A 194 2.26 -10.29 -1.14
N LEU A 195 1.00 -9.86 -1.02
CA LEU A 195 0.21 -10.10 0.20
C LEU A 195 -0.08 -11.59 0.42
N LYS A 196 -0.33 -12.37 -0.64
CA LYS A 196 -0.45 -13.83 -0.55
C LYS A 196 0.85 -14.48 -0.10
N ALA A 197 2.00 -14.03 -0.63
CA ALA A 197 3.32 -14.51 -0.20
C ALA A 197 3.59 -14.23 1.28
N LEU A 198 3.17 -13.08 1.81
CA LEU A 198 3.23 -12.77 3.23
C LEU A 198 2.47 -13.82 4.07
N ILE A 199 1.21 -14.12 3.70
CA ILE A 199 0.42 -15.11 4.43
C ILE A 199 0.98 -16.52 4.26
N ALA A 200 1.47 -16.87 3.07
CA ALA A 200 2.13 -18.15 2.82
C ALA A 200 3.38 -18.34 3.68
N SER A 201 4.17 -17.29 3.87
CA SER A 201 5.39 -17.31 4.68
C SER A 201 5.12 -17.32 6.18
N MET A 202 4.29 -16.40 6.68
CA MET A 202 4.15 -16.09 8.11
C MET A 202 2.82 -16.52 8.73
N GLY A 203 1.81 -16.88 7.92
CA GLY A 203 0.49 -17.26 8.40
C GLY A 203 0.45 -18.65 9.03
N SER A 204 -0.35 -18.81 10.08
CA SER A 204 -0.68 -20.13 10.64
C SER A 204 -1.46 -20.98 9.63
N SER A 205 -1.52 -22.30 9.85
CA SER A 205 -2.32 -23.20 9.01
C SER A 205 -3.79 -22.80 8.94
N LYS A 206 -4.36 -22.27 10.03
CA LYS A 206 -5.73 -21.74 10.05
C LYS A 206 -5.89 -20.52 9.13
N LEU A 207 -4.92 -19.58 9.19
CA LEU A 207 -4.92 -18.36 8.38
C LEU A 207 -4.73 -18.70 6.89
N LYS A 208 -3.83 -19.63 6.57
CA LYS A 208 -3.60 -20.10 5.20
C LYS A 208 -4.84 -20.76 4.60
N ARG A 209 -5.53 -21.64 5.36
CA ARG A 209 -6.82 -22.25 4.93
C ARG A 209 -7.89 -21.20 4.72
N TYR A 210 -7.93 -20.14 5.52
CA TYR A 210 -8.96 -19.10 5.39
C TYR A 210 -8.93 -18.39 4.03
N ILE A 211 -7.76 -18.27 3.41
CA ILE A 211 -7.57 -17.65 2.08
C ILE A 211 -7.24 -18.67 0.99
N ASP A 212 -7.56 -19.93 1.22
CA ASP A 212 -7.42 -21.03 0.23
C ASP A 212 -5.97 -21.24 -0.26
N LEU A 213 -4.98 -21.14 0.65
CA LEU A 213 -3.56 -21.46 0.39
C LEU A 213 -3.13 -22.85 0.88
N LEU A 214 -4.02 -23.60 1.54
CA LEU A 214 -3.84 -24.98 2.00
C LEU A 214 -5.11 -25.79 1.75
#